data_b5993c792dd2c926ccd6d3a47a9b331e
#
_entry.id   b5993c792dd2c926ccd6d3a47a9b331e
#
_cell.length_a   1.000
_cell.length_b   1.000
_cell.length_c   1.000
_cell.angle_alpha   90.00
_cell.angle_beta   90.00
_cell.angle_gamma   90.00
#
_symmetry.space_group_name_H-M   'P 1'
#
loop_
_entity.id
_entity.type
_entity.pdbx_description
1 polymer ?
#
loop_
_entity_poly.entity_id
_entity_poly.type
_entity_poly.pdbx_seq_one_letter_code
_entity_poly.pdbx_strand_id
1 'polypeptide(L)'
;NFFHGRGGTISRGGGPTYDSIMSQPKGTISSQIRYTEQGEVISDKYSTRYLAFENLKLGSVAFINTSSSTLESNLKYENIFEELSHNSYSKYRSLVDRNNLINYFENVTPVNLLSTLNIGSRPVKRSNKVTSLDNYRAIPWVFGWAQTRSTLTGWYGAGTAFESLISKYGIQKVRRIYETSNFFQNLISNIEMTVFKSDLKISKLYVDELAKEEYHNIYEDILVESKLVIKMIKQIKQNSELLNDNKVLKNTLNIRNAYLDPLSLIQVSLMKKMRKKELSHFENNALLLSINGLAAGLRNTG
;
A
#
# COMPACT_ATOMS: atom_id res chain seq x y z
N ASN A 1 -24.54 -1.49 15.64
CA ASN A 1 -23.83 -2.04 14.48
C ASN A 1 -23.00 -0.94 13.84
N PHE A 2 -21.74 -1.23 13.55
CA PHE A 2 -20.85 -0.32 12.84
C PHE A 2 -20.75 -0.74 11.37
N PHE A 3 -20.72 0.24 10.47
CA PHE A 3 -20.57 0.00 9.04
C PHE A 3 -19.61 1.02 8.43
N HIS A 4 -18.59 0.54 7.73
CA HIS A 4 -17.64 1.39 7.01
C HIS A 4 -18.05 1.53 5.53
N GLY A 5 -18.81 2.57 5.23
CA GLY A 5 -19.42 2.76 3.91
C GLY A 5 -18.47 3.12 2.76
N ARG A 6 -17.19 3.41 3.04
CA ARG A 6 -16.23 3.83 2.00
C ARG A 6 -15.41 2.68 1.41
N GLY A 7 -15.63 1.46 1.87
CA GLY A 7 -14.77 0.32 1.55
C GLY A 7 -13.41 0.40 2.25
N GLY A 8 -12.93 -0.75 2.71
CA GLY A 8 -11.59 -0.91 3.29
C GLY A 8 -10.54 -1.25 2.24
N THR A 9 -9.32 -1.52 2.71
CA THR A 9 -8.17 -1.92 1.87
C THR A 9 -8.48 -3.12 0.97
N ILE A 10 -9.22 -4.12 1.47
CA ILE A 10 -9.66 -5.29 0.70
C ILE A 10 -10.49 -4.91 -0.52
N SER A 11 -11.37 -3.96 -0.36
CA SER A 11 -12.26 -3.48 -1.41
C SER A 11 -11.51 -2.77 -2.53
N ARG A 12 -10.21 -2.56 -2.36
CA ARG A 12 -9.28 -1.91 -3.29
C ARG A 12 -8.11 -2.82 -3.67
N GLY A 13 -8.27 -4.14 -3.54
CA GLY A 13 -7.23 -5.12 -3.89
C GLY A 13 -6.09 -5.24 -2.85
N GLY A 14 -6.32 -4.84 -1.61
CA GLY A 14 -5.34 -4.84 -0.52
C GLY A 14 -5.26 -6.14 0.28
N GLY A 15 -5.52 -7.30 -0.33
CA GLY A 15 -5.37 -8.60 0.30
C GLY A 15 -6.58 -9.52 0.11
N PRO A 16 -6.48 -10.80 0.50
CA PRO A 16 -7.57 -11.77 0.42
C PRO A 16 -8.72 -11.41 1.38
N THR A 17 -9.95 -11.51 0.88
CA THR A 17 -11.17 -11.27 1.67
C THR A 17 -11.25 -12.23 2.86
N TYR A 18 -10.86 -13.50 2.65
CA TYR A 18 -10.83 -14.53 3.69
C TYR A 18 -9.98 -14.09 4.91
N ASP A 19 -8.72 -13.73 4.68
CA ASP A 19 -7.78 -13.38 5.75
C ASP A 19 -8.22 -12.14 6.52
N SER A 20 -8.81 -11.19 5.82
CA SER A 20 -9.32 -9.98 6.45
C SER A 20 -10.55 -10.23 7.33
N ILE A 21 -11.44 -11.14 6.94
CA ILE A 21 -12.57 -11.56 7.79
C ILE A 21 -12.03 -12.27 9.04
N MET A 22 -11.11 -13.22 8.84
CA MET A 22 -10.50 -14.00 9.92
C MET A 22 -9.68 -13.16 10.90
N SER A 23 -9.18 -12.01 10.47
CA SER A 23 -8.38 -11.10 11.30
C SER A 23 -9.21 -10.12 12.13
N GLN A 24 -10.54 -10.09 11.97
CA GLN A 24 -11.40 -9.19 12.72
C GLN A 24 -11.42 -9.55 14.22
N PRO A 25 -11.50 -8.56 15.12
CA PRO A 25 -11.65 -8.81 16.53
C PRO A 25 -12.92 -9.63 16.83
N LYS A 26 -12.83 -10.51 17.85
CA LYS A 26 -13.96 -11.33 18.28
C LYS A 26 -15.17 -10.45 18.64
N GLY A 27 -16.35 -10.88 18.18
CA GLY A 27 -17.61 -10.18 18.45
C GLY A 27 -17.92 -9.02 17.50
N THR A 28 -17.00 -8.65 16.60
CA THR A 28 -17.28 -7.63 15.56
C THR A 28 -18.14 -8.20 14.42
N ILE A 29 -18.01 -9.49 14.16
CA ILE A 29 -18.85 -10.23 13.21
C ILE A 29 -19.70 -11.22 14.00
N SER A 30 -21.00 -11.00 14.00
CA SER A 30 -21.96 -11.88 14.73
C SER A 30 -22.96 -12.54 13.79
N SER A 31 -23.86 -11.77 13.20
CA SER A 31 -24.95 -12.27 12.36
C SER A 31 -24.87 -11.82 10.92
N GLN A 32 -24.05 -10.81 10.63
CA GLN A 32 -23.93 -10.26 9.29
C GLN A 32 -22.58 -9.57 9.09
N ILE A 33 -22.11 -9.56 7.85
CA ILE A 33 -20.99 -8.76 7.39
C ILE A 33 -21.38 -8.04 6.10
N ARG A 34 -20.96 -6.79 5.96
CA ARG A 34 -21.21 -5.99 4.76
C ARG A 34 -19.91 -5.40 4.24
N TYR A 35 -19.64 -5.63 2.98
CA TYR A 35 -18.51 -5.05 2.26
C TYR A 35 -18.98 -4.07 1.21
N THR A 36 -18.24 -2.96 1.06
CA THR A 36 -18.34 -2.06 -0.09
C THR A 36 -17.14 -2.31 -0.97
N GLU A 37 -17.31 -2.89 -2.13
CA GLU A 37 -16.23 -3.14 -3.09
C GLU A 37 -16.20 -2.08 -4.19
N GLN A 38 -15.01 -1.74 -4.67
CA GLN A 38 -14.81 -0.80 -5.77
C GLN A 38 -15.05 -1.51 -7.12
N GLY A 39 -15.36 -0.73 -8.16
CA GLY A 39 -15.73 -1.29 -9.48
C GLY A 39 -14.67 -2.24 -10.06
N GLU A 40 -13.38 -1.90 -9.93
CA GLU A 40 -12.28 -2.73 -10.43
C GLU A 40 -12.20 -4.07 -9.69
N VAL A 41 -12.42 -4.06 -8.39
CA VAL A 41 -12.42 -5.29 -7.56
C VAL A 41 -13.63 -6.14 -7.89
N ILE A 42 -14.79 -5.53 -8.16
CA ILE A 42 -15.99 -6.25 -8.62
C ILE A 42 -15.69 -6.94 -9.94
N SER A 43 -15.08 -6.25 -10.90
CA SER A 43 -14.71 -6.83 -12.19
C SER A 43 -13.72 -7.98 -12.03
N ASP A 44 -12.71 -7.85 -11.17
CA ASP A 44 -11.71 -8.90 -10.92
C ASP A 44 -12.31 -10.13 -10.24
N LYS A 45 -13.19 -9.94 -9.24
CA LYS A 45 -13.71 -11.04 -8.43
C LYS A 45 -14.92 -11.75 -9.04
N TYR A 46 -15.73 -11.03 -9.82
CA TYR A 46 -17.04 -11.50 -10.26
C TYR A 46 -17.23 -11.49 -11.78
N SER A 47 -16.16 -11.30 -12.57
CA SER A 47 -16.21 -11.25 -14.03
C SER A 47 -16.71 -12.55 -14.68
N THR A 48 -16.47 -13.69 -14.04
CA THR A 48 -16.98 -14.99 -14.51
C THR A 48 -17.72 -15.71 -13.39
N ARG A 49 -18.67 -16.58 -13.77
CA ARG A 49 -19.44 -17.38 -12.81
C ARG A 49 -18.55 -18.21 -11.88
N TYR A 50 -17.46 -18.74 -12.38
CA TYR A 50 -16.52 -19.55 -11.60
C TYR A 50 -15.81 -18.66 -10.55
N LEU A 51 -15.23 -17.53 -10.95
CA LEU A 51 -14.57 -16.61 -10.05
C LEU A 51 -15.53 -16.05 -8.99
N ALA A 52 -16.75 -15.70 -9.40
CA ALA A 52 -17.79 -15.23 -8.48
C ALA A 52 -18.11 -16.28 -7.41
N PHE A 53 -18.32 -17.53 -7.83
CA PHE A 53 -18.61 -18.63 -6.91
C PHE A 53 -17.48 -18.85 -5.91
N GLU A 54 -16.22 -18.94 -6.35
CA GLU A 54 -15.07 -19.15 -5.46
C GLU A 54 -14.87 -17.98 -4.49
N ASN A 55 -14.99 -16.73 -4.94
CA ASN A 55 -14.86 -15.58 -4.05
C ASN A 55 -15.98 -15.50 -3.00
N LEU A 56 -17.22 -15.76 -3.39
CA LEU A 56 -18.35 -15.80 -2.45
C LEU A 56 -18.25 -16.97 -1.47
N LYS A 57 -17.82 -18.12 -1.94
CA LYS A 57 -17.57 -19.31 -1.10
C LYS A 57 -16.50 -19.03 -0.04
N LEU A 58 -15.35 -18.46 -0.44
CA LEU A 58 -14.28 -18.11 0.50
C LEU A 58 -14.76 -17.09 1.54
N GLY A 59 -15.50 -16.06 1.13
CA GLY A 59 -16.09 -15.09 2.03
C GLY A 59 -17.09 -15.72 3.02
N SER A 60 -17.95 -16.63 2.52
CA SER A 60 -18.93 -17.34 3.36
C SER A 60 -18.26 -18.27 4.38
N VAL A 61 -17.23 -19.02 3.97
CA VAL A 61 -16.46 -19.89 4.86
C VAL A 61 -15.77 -19.07 5.95
N ALA A 62 -15.13 -17.94 5.60
CA ALA A 62 -14.51 -17.06 6.57
C ALA A 62 -15.54 -16.50 7.56
N PHE A 63 -16.71 -16.07 7.08
CA PHE A 63 -17.79 -15.58 7.91
C PHE A 63 -18.28 -16.64 8.92
N ILE A 64 -18.54 -17.87 8.46
CA ILE A 64 -18.98 -18.99 9.32
C ILE A 64 -17.90 -19.29 10.37
N ASN A 65 -16.63 -19.41 9.96
CA ASN A 65 -15.52 -19.69 10.86
C ASN A 65 -15.36 -18.60 11.93
N THR A 66 -15.45 -17.33 11.55
CA THR A 66 -15.32 -16.22 12.51
C THR A 66 -16.52 -16.13 13.44
N SER A 67 -17.73 -16.37 12.94
CA SER A 67 -18.96 -16.32 13.75
C SER A 67 -19.07 -17.47 14.76
N SER A 68 -18.54 -18.65 14.40
CA SER A 68 -18.59 -19.86 15.21
C SER A 68 -17.36 -20.04 16.12
N SER A 69 -16.29 -19.26 15.89
CA SER A 69 -15.04 -19.49 16.61
C SER A 69 -15.11 -19.03 18.06
N THR A 70 -14.64 -19.90 18.95
CA THR A 70 -14.32 -19.60 20.35
C THR A 70 -12.89 -19.05 20.50
N LEU A 71 -12.23 -18.65 19.39
CA LEU A 71 -10.85 -18.18 19.39
C LEU A 71 -10.63 -17.12 20.45
N GLU A 72 -9.56 -17.26 21.22
CA GLU A 72 -9.11 -16.25 22.17
C GLU A 72 -9.03 -14.90 21.48
N SER A 73 -9.56 -13.87 22.11
CA SER A 73 -9.53 -12.52 21.56
C SER A 73 -8.08 -12.04 21.40
N ASN A 74 -7.81 -11.25 20.36
CA ASN A 74 -6.54 -10.53 20.20
C ASN A 74 -6.23 -9.58 21.39
N LEU A 75 -7.15 -9.43 22.34
CA LEU A 75 -6.99 -8.71 23.62
C LEU A 75 -5.73 -9.09 24.39
N LYS A 76 -5.29 -10.35 24.26
CA LYS A 76 -4.03 -10.82 24.89
C LYS A 76 -2.81 -9.99 24.46
N TYR A 77 -2.83 -9.40 23.26
CA TYR A 77 -1.70 -8.66 22.68
C TYR A 77 -2.03 -7.18 22.44
N GLU A 78 -3.14 -6.68 22.98
CA GLU A 78 -3.64 -5.32 22.74
C GLU A 78 -2.55 -4.26 23.00
N ASN A 79 -1.93 -4.27 24.17
CA ASN A 79 -0.87 -3.33 24.52
C ASN A 79 0.33 -3.40 23.56
N ILE A 80 0.64 -4.59 23.04
CA ILE A 80 1.73 -4.79 22.08
C ILE A 80 1.34 -4.18 20.72
N PHE A 81 0.10 -4.34 20.30
CA PHE A 81 -0.39 -3.76 19.05
C PHE A 81 -0.56 -2.25 19.13
N GLU A 82 -0.97 -1.71 20.28
CA GLU A 82 -0.99 -0.28 20.54
C GLU A 82 0.42 0.33 20.44
N GLU A 83 1.41 -0.31 21.04
CA GLU A 83 2.80 0.12 20.96
C GLU A 83 3.34 0.05 19.52
N LEU A 84 3.03 -1.05 18.80
CA LEU A 84 3.37 -1.21 17.40
C LEU A 84 2.78 -0.08 16.55
N SER A 85 1.50 0.21 16.77
CA SER A 85 0.77 1.29 16.09
C SER A 85 1.39 2.65 16.38
N HIS A 86 1.68 2.95 17.65
CA HIS A 86 2.30 4.20 18.06
C HIS A 86 3.66 4.42 17.43
N ASN A 87 4.53 3.40 17.44
CA ASN A 87 5.87 3.48 16.87
C ASN A 87 5.84 3.66 15.34
N SER A 88 4.94 2.91 14.68
CA SER A 88 4.74 3.06 13.23
C SER A 88 4.20 4.45 12.87
N TYR A 89 3.20 4.93 13.61
CA TYR A 89 2.64 6.27 13.44
C TYR A 89 3.71 7.35 13.63
N SER A 90 4.49 7.26 14.71
CA SER A 90 5.55 8.25 15.01
C SER A 90 6.59 8.30 13.91
N LYS A 91 7.02 7.15 13.39
CA LYS A 91 7.94 7.08 12.25
C LYS A 91 7.33 7.64 10.98
N TYR A 92 6.07 7.31 10.69
CA TYR A 92 5.37 7.86 9.53
C TYR A 92 5.23 9.39 9.63
N ARG A 93 4.85 9.91 10.81
CA ARG A 93 4.74 11.35 11.06
C ARG A 93 6.08 12.06 10.90
N SER A 94 7.18 11.46 11.34
CA SER A 94 8.52 12.06 11.18
C SER A 94 8.91 12.31 9.71
N LEU A 95 8.35 11.54 8.78
CA LEU A 95 8.48 11.82 7.34
C LEU A 95 7.47 12.88 6.89
N VAL A 96 6.20 12.70 7.25
CA VAL A 96 5.08 13.50 6.73
C VAL A 96 5.13 14.94 7.22
N ASP A 97 5.67 15.18 8.41
CA ASP A 97 5.78 16.51 9.01
C ASP A 97 7.02 17.30 8.56
N ARG A 98 7.83 16.76 7.65
CA ARG A 98 8.95 17.52 7.07
C ARG A 98 8.47 18.68 6.21
N ASN A 99 9.02 19.84 6.43
CA ASN A 99 8.65 21.06 5.71
C ASN A 99 8.81 20.96 4.19
N ASN A 100 9.74 20.14 3.72
CA ASN A 100 10.06 19.97 2.29
C ASN A 100 9.42 18.73 1.64
N LEU A 101 8.65 17.92 2.39
CA LEU A 101 8.08 16.68 1.85
C LEU A 101 7.07 16.95 0.74
N ILE A 102 6.24 17.97 0.85
CA ILE A 102 5.25 18.32 -0.16
C ILE A 102 5.95 18.70 -1.47
N ASN A 103 6.98 19.52 -1.37
CA ASN A 103 7.79 19.90 -2.54
C ASN A 103 8.43 18.70 -3.19
N TYR A 104 9.01 17.79 -2.40
CA TYR A 104 9.53 16.52 -2.90
C TYR A 104 8.43 15.73 -3.60
N PHE A 105 7.29 15.51 -2.96
CA PHE A 105 6.18 14.74 -3.50
C PHE A 105 5.65 15.31 -4.83
N GLU A 106 5.44 16.63 -4.92
CA GLU A 106 5.02 17.29 -6.15
C GLU A 106 6.09 17.25 -7.25
N ASN A 107 7.36 17.21 -6.86
CA ASN A 107 8.46 17.09 -7.82
C ASN A 107 8.58 15.68 -8.38
N VAL A 108 8.56 14.65 -7.55
CA VAL A 108 8.84 13.28 -8.02
C VAL A 108 7.60 12.57 -8.56
N THR A 109 6.40 13.02 -8.23
CA THR A 109 5.16 12.35 -8.63
C THR A 109 4.39 13.13 -9.69
N PRO A 110 3.55 12.47 -10.51
CA PRO A 110 2.66 13.13 -11.44
C PRO A 110 1.37 13.64 -10.78
N VAL A 111 1.37 13.90 -9.46
CA VAL A 111 0.15 14.24 -8.70
C VAL A 111 -0.60 15.43 -9.26
N ASN A 112 0.10 16.42 -9.82
CA ASN A 112 -0.52 17.60 -10.41
C ASN A 112 -1.28 17.32 -11.71
N LEU A 113 -0.97 16.21 -12.40
CA LEU A 113 -1.65 15.75 -13.61
C LEU A 113 -2.91 14.93 -13.32
N LEU A 114 -3.12 14.50 -12.07
CA LEU A 114 -4.27 13.68 -11.71
C LEU A 114 -5.60 14.43 -11.88
N SER A 115 -5.58 15.74 -11.82
CA SER A 115 -6.78 16.57 -12.05
C SER A 115 -7.26 16.55 -13.50
N THR A 116 -6.40 16.18 -14.45
CA THR A 116 -6.73 16.05 -15.88
C THR A 116 -7.21 14.66 -16.23
N LEU A 117 -7.08 13.70 -15.31
CA LEU A 117 -7.54 12.32 -15.44
C LEU A 117 -8.85 12.16 -14.68
N ASN A 118 -9.77 11.38 -15.23
CA ASN A 118 -11.02 11.01 -14.56
C ASN A 118 -10.77 9.91 -13.48
N ILE A 119 -9.77 10.12 -12.63
CA ILE A 119 -9.42 9.23 -11.53
C ILE A 119 -10.07 9.76 -10.25
N GLY A 120 -11.06 9.03 -9.77
CA GLY A 120 -11.84 9.39 -8.59
C GLY A 120 -12.92 10.45 -8.88
N SER A 121 -13.94 10.49 -8.03
CA SER A 121 -15.11 11.37 -8.17
C SER A 121 -14.91 12.77 -7.58
N ARG A 122 -13.71 13.10 -7.05
CA ARG A 122 -13.46 14.34 -6.31
C ARG A 122 -12.15 15.00 -6.73
N PRO A 123 -12.02 16.34 -6.62
CA PRO A 123 -10.78 17.05 -6.91
C PRO A 123 -9.58 16.49 -6.13
N VAL A 124 -8.40 16.52 -6.73
CA VAL A 124 -7.14 16.06 -6.14
C VAL A 124 -6.78 16.80 -4.86
N LYS A 125 -6.97 18.10 -4.87
CA LYS A 125 -6.64 19.03 -3.77
C LYS A 125 -7.91 19.61 -3.14
N ARG A 126 -7.85 19.92 -1.86
CA ARG A 126 -8.93 20.60 -1.12
C ARG A 126 -8.88 22.12 -1.27
N SER A 127 -7.71 22.67 -1.60
CA SER A 127 -7.48 24.09 -1.84
C SER A 127 -6.45 24.30 -2.94
N ASN A 128 -6.47 25.48 -3.57
CA ASN A 128 -5.52 25.84 -4.63
C ASN A 128 -4.09 26.06 -4.11
N LYS A 129 -3.94 26.46 -2.84
CA LYS A 129 -2.63 26.58 -2.17
C LYS A 129 -2.38 25.31 -1.34
N VAL A 130 -1.32 24.60 -1.68
CA VAL A 130 -0.87 23.41 -0.94
C VAL A 130 0.27 23.83 -0.04
N THR A 131 -0.01 23.93 1.26
CA THR A 131 0.94 24.30 2.30
C THR A 131 1.20 23.15 3.28
N SER A 132 0.32 22.17 3.30
CA SER A 132 0.41 21.01 4.17
C SER A 132 -0.20 19.77 3.50
N LEU A 133 0.08 18.59 4.07
CA LEU A 133 -0.51 17.33 3.62
C LEU A 133 -2.04 17.35 3.69
N ASP A 134 -2.62 18.10 4.62
CA ASP A 134 -4.08 18.20 4.79
C ASP A 134 -4.80 18.77 3.57
N ASN A 135 -4.05 19.44 2.70
CA ASN A 135 -4.58 19.94 1.43
C ASN A 135 -4.77 18.84 0.38
N TYR A 136 -4.06 17.71 0.52
CA TYR A 136 -4.28 16.55 -0.34
C TYR A 136 -5.42 15.67 0.18
N ARG A 137 -6.10 15.00 -0.74
CA ARG A 137 -6.99 13.90 -0.40
C ARG A 137 -6.21 12.60 -0.31
N ALA A 138 -6.74 11.64 0.45
CA ALA A 138 -6.07 10.36 0.68
C ALA A 138 -5.77 9.60 -0.63
N ILE A 139 -6.71 9.60 -1.59
CA ILE A 139 -6.53 8.89 -2.87
C ILE A 139 -5.34 9.47 -3.66
N PRO A 140 -5.26 10.76 -3.98
CA PRO A 140 -4.10 11.35 -4.65
C PRO A 140 -2.78 11.14 -3.92
N TRP A 141 -2.79 11.16 -2.59
CA TRP A 141 -1.60 10.89 -1.79
C TRP A 141 -1.08 9.47 -2.00
N VAL A 142 -1.94 8.46 -1.82
CA VAL A 142 -1.57 7.06 -2.05
C VAL A 142 -1.19 6.80 -3.51
N PHE A 143 -1.95 7.39 -4.42
CA PHE A 143 -1.75 7.24 -5.86
C PHE A 143 -0.41 7.79 -6.34
N GLY A 144 -0.02 8.98 -5.88
CA GLY A 144 1.27 9.59 -6.25
C GLY A 144 2.45 8.70 -5.87
N TRP A 145 2.45 8.14 -4.67
CA TRP A 145 3.49 7.21 -4.23
C TRP A 145 3.49 5.88 -4.99
N ALA A 146 2.34 5.43 -5.44
CA ALA A 146 2.27 4.25 -6.32
C ALA A 146 2.87 4.54 -7.70
N GLN A 147 2.63 5.71 -8.27
CA GLN A 147 3.17 6.11 -9.57
C GLN A 147 4.70 6.07 -9.62
N THR A 148 5.37 6.45 -8.53
CA THR A 148 6.83 6.38 -8.41
C THR A 148 7.35 5.02 -7.98
N ARG A 149 6.50 3.99 -7.95
CA ARG A 149 6.85 2.62 -7.51
C ARG A 149 7.33 2.52 -6.06
N SER A 150 7.24 3.57 -5.25
CA SER A 150 7.63 3.53 -3.84
C SER A 150 6.57 2.90 -2.95
N THR A 151 5.28 3.07 -3.25
CA THR A 151 4.11 2.55 -2.49
C THR A 151 4.22 2.71 -0.96
N LEU A 152 4.96 3.73 -0.51
CA LEU A 152 5.42 3.88 0.88
C LEU A 152 4.29 3.94 1.92
N THR A 153 3.10 4.39 1.53
CA THR A 153 1.95 4.52 2.43
C THR A 153 1.46 3.19 3.02
N GLY A 154 1.86 2.06 2.42
CA GLY A 154 1.47 0.74 2.89
C GLY A 154 2.52 0.01 3.75
N TRP A 155 3.73 0.60 3.93
CA TRP A 155 4.79 -0.07 4.67
C TRP A 155 5.71 0.87 5.46
N TYR A 156 5.78 2.17 5.15
CA TYR A 156 6.71 3.09 5.83
C TYR A 156 6.34 3.25 7.30
N GLY A 157 7.33 3.07 8.16
CA GLY A 157 7.20 3.08 9.63
C GLY A 157 7.04 1.66 10.23
N ALA A 158 6.70 0.66 9.43
CA ALA A 158 6.54 -0.71 9.94
C ALA A 158 7.88 -1.35 10.34
N GLY A 159 8.98 -1.07 9.62
CA GLY A 159 10.30 -1.58 9.94
C GLY A 159 10.80 -1.11 11.30
N THR A 160 10.74 0.19 11.53
CA THR A 160 11.07 0.82 12.81
C THR A 160 10.20 0.26 13.95
N ALA A 161 8.90 0.08 13.70
CA ALA A 161 7.98 -0.46 14.69
C ALA A 161 8.26 -1.94 15.02
N PHE A 162 8.53 -2.78 14.03
CA PHE A 162 8.91 -4.18 14.26
C PHE A 162 10.27 -4.31 14.95
N GLU A 163 11.25 -3.49 14.59
CA GLU A 163 12.57 -3.48 15.26
C GLU A 163 12.42 -3.11 16.73
N SER A 164 11.65 -2.08 17.06
CA SER A 164 11.35 -1.68 18.44
C SER A 164 10.68 -2.82 19.20
N LEU A 165 9.70 -3.48 18.59
CA LEU A 165 8.98 -4.61 19.19
C LEU A 165 9.93 -5.78 19.50
N ILE A 166 10.78 -6.15 18.55
CA ILE A 166 11.77 -7.22 18.71
C ILE A 166 12.80 -6.84 19.79
N SER A 167 13.26 -5.61 19.82
CA SER A 167 14.23 -5.13 20.83
C SER A 167 13.66 -5.20 22.24
N LYS A 168 12.38 -4.87 22.41
CA LYS A 168 11.73 -4.84 23.73
C LYS A 168 11.28 -6.22 24.22
N TYR A 169 10.71 -7.02 23.35
CA TYR A 169 10.05 -8.28 23.74
C TYR A 169 10.84 -9.54 23.35
N GLY A 170 11.87 -9.39 22.53
CA GLY A 170 12.64 -10.50 21.96
C GLY A 170 11.96 -11.15 20.75
N ILE A 171 12.76 -11.62 19.80
CA ILE A 171 12.29 -12.22 18.55
C ILE A 171 11.40 -13.45 18.77
N GLN A 172 11.67 -14.27 19.78
CA GLN A 172 10.89 -15.47 20.05
C GLN A 172 9.44 -15.17 20.44
N LYS A 173 9.24 -14.13 21.26
CA LYS A 173 7.90 -13.68 21.63
C LYS A 173 7.15 -13.11 20.43
N VAL A 174 7.82 -12.31 19.60
CA VAL A 174 7.20 -11.72 18.40
C VAL A 174 6.80 -12.82 17.39
N ARG A 175 7.63 -13.85 17.20
CA ARG A 175 7.29 -15.02 16.39
C ARG A 175 6.08 -15.77 16.94
N ARG A 176 6.01 -15.98 18.24
CA ARG A 176 4.86 -16.63 18.86
C ARG A 176 3.56 -15.82 18.67
N ILE A 177 3.63 -14.48 18.73
CA ILE A 177 2.50 -13.62 18.38
C ILE A 177 2.10 -13.81 16.93
N TYR A 178 3.08 -13.86 16.01
CA TYR A 178 2.83 -14.11 14.60
C TYR A 178 2.15 -15.46 14.36
N GLU A 179 2.58 -16.52 15.02
CA GLU A 179 2.01 -17.87 14.92
C GLU A 179 0.58 -17.98 15.48
N THR A 180 0.23 -17.17 16.47
CA THR A 180 -1.03 -17.31 17.21
C THR A 180 -2.07 -16.22 16.95
N SER A 181 -1.69 -15.12 16.27
CA SER A 181 -2.61 -14.00 16.00
C SER A 181 -2.88 -13.83 14.51
N ASN A 182 -4.11 -14.17 14.09
CA ASN A 182 -4.57 -13.95 12.71
C ASN A 182 -4.48 -12.48 12.30
N PHE A 183 -4.74 -11.55 13.24
CA PHE A 183 -4.59 -10.12 13.00
C PHE A 183 -3.14 -9.76 12.62
N PHE A 184 -2.16 -10.24 13.40
CA PHE A 184 -0.76 -9.93 13.15
C PHE A 184 -0.23 -10.61 11.88
N GLN A 185 -0.68 -11.83 11.58
CA GLN A 185 -0.38 -12.52 10.32
C GLN A 185 -0.89 -11.72 9.12
N ASN A 186 -2.14 -11.28 9.16
CA ASN A 186 -2.73 -10.48 8.08
C ASN A 186 -2.04 -9.12 7.92
N LEU A 187 -1.72 -8.45 9.04
CA LEU A 187 -0.97 -7.19 9.03
C LEU A 187 0.38 -7.35 8.33
N ILE A 188 1.19 -8.35 8.75
CA ILE A 188 2.50 -8.62 8.15
C ILE A 188 2.37 -9.01 6.68
N SER A 189 1.40 -9.85 6.32
CA SER A 189 1.15 -10.26 4.93
C SER A 189 0.83 -9.07 4.03
N ASN A 190 0.01 -8.13 4.49
CA ASN A 190 -0.33 -6.93 3.74
C ASN A 190 0.87 -5.98 3.57
N ILE A 191 1.68 -5.80 4.62
CA ILE A 191 2.90 -5.00 4.56
C ILE A 191 3.91 -5.66 3.61
N GLU A 192 4.11 -6.97 3.74
CA GLU A 192 5.00 -7.78 2.88
C GLU A 192 4.63 -7.66 1.41
N MET A 193 3.35 -7.84 1.08
CA MET A 193 2.84 -7.69 -0.28
C MET A 193 3.10 -6.26 -0.79
N THR A 194 2.90 -5.25 0.03
CA THR A 194 3.03 -3.86 -0.40
C THR A 194 4.49 -3.45 -0.58
N VAL A 195 5.39 -3.86 0.31
CA VAL A 195 6.83 -3.60 0.14
C VAL A 195 7.41 -4.42 -1.01
N PHE A 196 6.88 -5.61 -1.30
CA PHE A 196 7.29 -6.40 -2.46
C PHE A 196 6.85 -5.77 -3.80
N LYS A 197 5.70 -5.06 -3.80
CA LYS A 197 5.25 -4.27 -4.97
C LYS A 197 6.11 -3.03 -5.22
N SER A 198 6.83 -2.55 -4.21
CA SER A 198 7.68 -1.37 -4.37
C SER A 198 8.95 -1.72 -5.17
N ASP A 199 9.40 -0.77 -5.97
CA ASP A 199 10.69 -0.83 -6.66
C ASP A 199 11.44 0.48 -6.42
N LEU A 200 12.29 0.47 -5.41
CA LEU A 200 13.03 1.67 -5.04
C LEU A 200 14.16 2.01 -6.02
N LYS A 201 14.56 1.08 -6.90
CA LYS A 201 15.49 1.41 -7.99
C LYS A 201 14.79 2.27 -9.04
N ILE A 202 13.56 1.88 -9.41
CA ILE A 202 12.72 2.72 -10.29
C ILE A 202 12.38 4.05 -9.59
N SER A 203 12.00 4.01 -8.30
CA SER A 203 11.74 5.23 -7.54
C SER A 203 12.94 6.19 -7.52
N LYS A 204 14.17 5.65 -7.46
CA LYS A 204 15.40 6.46 -7.56
C LYS A 204 15.50 7.22 -8.86
N LEU A 205 15.08 6.65 -9.98
CA LEU A 205 15.10 7.37 -11.27
C LEU A 205 14.21 8.60 -11.26
N TYR A 206 13.02 8.52 -10.62
CA TYR A 206 12.17 9.70 -10.44
C TYR A 206 12.88 10.77 -9.60
N VAL A 207 13.59 10.37 -8.56
CA VAL A 207 14.31 11.29 -7.68
C VAL A 207 15.48 11.94 -8.44
N ASP A 208 16.33 11.16 -9.07
CA ASP A 208 17.53 11.64 -9.77
C ASP A 208 17.18 12.58 -10.94
N GLU A 209 16.06 12.31 -11.63
CA GLU A 209 15.66 13.08 -12.81
C GLU A 209 14.75 14.28 -12.50
N LEU A 210 14.03 14.23 -11.38
CA LEU A 210 12.94 15.15 -11.12
C LEU A 210 13.06 15.91 -9.79
N ALA A 211 13.73 15.37 -8.78
CA ALA A 211 13.91 16.06 -7.52
C ALA A 211 15.07 17.06 -7.58
N LYS A 212 14.97 18.12 -6.77
CA LYS A 212 16.12 18.96 -6.46
C LYS A 212 17.06 18.19 -5.50
N GLU A 213 18.35 18.49 -5.57
CA GLU A 213 19.38 17.83 -4.77
C GLU A 213 19.07 17.92 -3.26
N GLU A 214 18.56 19.04 -2.79
CA GLU A 214 18.17 19.27 -1.39
C GLU A 214 17.13 18.28 -0.85
N TYR A 215 16.42 17.54 -1.72
CA TYR A 215 15.37 16.58 -1.37
C TYR A 215 15.84 15.12 -1.41
N HIS A 216 17.04 14.83 -1.85
CA HIS A 216 17.54 13.47 -1.98
C HIS A 216 17.61 12.73 -0.64
N ASN A 217 17.82 13.44 0.45
CA ASN A 217 17.83 12.89 1.81
C ASN A 217 16.48 12.24 2.20
N ILE A 218 15.36 12.69 1.62
CA ILE A 218 14.04 12.08 1.83
C ILE A 218 14.00 10.68 1.23
N TYR A 219 14.56 10.53 0.02
CA TYR A 219 14.65 9.21 -0.62
C TYR A 219 15.54 8.25 0.17
N GLU A 220 16.67 8.72 0.69
CA GLU A 220 17.57 7.87 1.48
C GLU A 220 16.89 7.36 2.76
N ASP A 221 16.08 8.16 3.44
CA ASP A 221 15.30 7.71 4.58
C ASP A 221 14.24 6.68 4.21
N ILE A 222 13.60 6.86 3.05
CA ILE A 222 12.65 5.88 2.50
C ILE A 222 13.36 4.56 2.20
N LEU A 223 14.55 4.62 1.63
CA LEU A 223 15.37 3.44 1.30
C LEU A 223 15.82 2.69 2.57
N VAL A 224 16.26 3.41 3.59
CA VAL A 224 16.66 2.82 4.89
C VAL A 224 15.48 2.10 5.53
N GLU A 225 14.33 2.75 5.62
CA GLU A 225 13.12 2.16 6.20
C GLU A 225 12.65 0.93 5.42
N SER A 226 12.70 0.95 4.09
CA SER A 226 12.37 -0.21 3.25
C SER A 226 13.25 -1.42 3.54
N LYS A 227 14.58 -1.20 3.62
CA LYS A 227 15.52 -2.27 3.98
C LYS A 227 15.21 -2.84 5.36
N LEU A 228 14.85 -1.99 6.30
CA LEU A 228 14.49 -2.39 7.66
C LEU A 228 13.20 -3.21 7.68
N VAL A 229 12.14 -2.78 6.98
CA VAL A 229 10.88 -3.55 6.84
C VAL A 229 11.16 -4.94 6.31
N ILE A 230 11.92 -5.05 5.22
CA ILE A 230 12.27 -6.34 4.60
C ILE A 230 13.02 -7.24 5.57
N LYS A 231 14.02 -6.69 6.27
CA LYS A 231 14.81 -7.41 7.27
C LYS A 231 13.92 -7.94 8.39
N MET A 232 13.05 -7.10 8.96
CA MET A 232 12.20 -7.48 10.08
C MET A 232 11.16 -8.53 9.70
N ILE A 233 10.50 -8.39 8.55
CA ILE A 233 9.54 -9.39 8.05
C ILE A 233 10.23 -10.75 7.88
N LYS A 234 11.39 -10.79 7.23
CA LYS A 234 12.17 -12.03 7.07
C LYS A 234 12.52 -12.67 8.42
N GLN A 235 12.91 -11.89 9.41
CA GLN A 235 13.22 -12.38 10.75
C GLN A 235 11.99 -12.93 11.47
N ILE A 236 10.85 -12.25 11.40
CA ILE A 236 9.61 -12.68 12.05
C ILE A 236 9.10 -13.96 11.41
N LYS A 237 9.01 -14.01 10.08
CA LYS A 237 8.51 -15.15 9.31
C LYS A 237 9.50 -16.31 9.17
N GLN A 238 10.76 -16.13 9.55
CA GLN A 238 11.85 -17.08 9.36
C GLN A 238 12.07 -17.46 7.88
N ASN A 239 11.79 -16.54 6.98
CA ASN A 239 11.92 -16.72 5.54
C ASN A 239 13.19 -16.05 5.02
N SER A 240 13.86 -16.67 4.06
CA SER A 240 15.03 -16.08 3.36
C SER A 240 14.63 -14.95 2.39
N GLU A 241 13.42 -15.06 1.84
CA GLU A 241 12.88 -14.14 0.84
C GLU A 241 11.45 -13.71 1.19
N LEU A 242 11.02 -12.56 0.68
CA LEU A 242 9.63 -12.12 0.77
C LEU A 242 8.72 -13.01 -0.08
N LEU A 243 7.48 -13.18 0.36
CA LEU A 243 6.43 -13.98 -0.30
C LEU A 243 6.86 -15.44 -0.58
N ASN A 244 7.75 -15.98 0.25
CA ASN A 244 8.22 -17.37 0.09
C ASN A 244 7.11 -18.40 0.28
N ASP A 245 6.13 -18.07 1.09
CA ASP A 245 4.91 -18.84 1.37
C ASP A 245 3.78 -18.61 0.34
N ASN A 246 3.93 -17.64 -0.57
CA ASN A 246 2.95 -17.34 -1.62
C ASN A 246 3.62 -17.18 -2.99
N LYS A 247 4.12 -18.30 -3.55
CA LYS A 247 4.83 -18.32 -4.84
C LYS A 247 3.98 -17.81 -6.01
N VAL A 248 2.67 -18.04 -5.97
CA VAL A 248 1.75 -17.59 -7.03
C VAL A 248 1.72 -16.06 -7.06
N LEU A 249 1.50 -15.43 -5.90
CA LEU A 249 1.51 -13.98 -5.79
C LEU A 249 2.87 -13.40 -6.17
N LYS A 250 3.97 -13.99 -5.68
CA LYS A 250 5.35 -13.60 -6.00
C LYS A 250 5.59 -13.58 -7.51
N ASN A 251 5.25 -14.67 -8.21
CA ASN A 251 5.42 -14.78 -9.65
C ASN A 251 4.56 -13.77 -10.41
N THR A 252 3.30 -13.60 -10.00
CA THR A 252 2.40 -12.61 -10.60
C THR A 252 2.95 -11.19 -10.50
N LEU A 253 3.51 -10.83 -9.34
CA LEU A 253 4.11 -9.51 -9.12
C LEU A 253 5.39 -9.32 -9.94
N ASN A 254 6.24 -10.36 -10.03
CA ASN A 254 7.46 -10.30 -10.85
C ASN A 254 7.15 -10.12 -12.35
N ILE A 255 6.19 -10.88 -12.89
CA ILE A 255 5.76 -10.74 -14.29
C ILE A 255 5.22 -9.32 -14.53
N ARG A 256 4.48 -8.77 -13.58
CA ARG A 256 3.94 -7.43 -13.66
C ARG A 256 5.01 -6.35 -13.82
N ASN A 257 6.12 -6.47 -13.12
CA ASN A 257 7.21 -5.50 -13.18
C ASN A 257 7.77 -5.38 -14.61
N ALA A 258 7.82 -6.47 -15.38
CA ALA A 258 8.36 -6.47 -16.74
C ALA A 258 7.67 -5.46 -17.68
N TYR A 259 6.37 -5.20 -17.50
CA TYR A 259 5.67 -4.19 -18.31
C TYR A 259 5.47 -2.85 -17.60
N LEU A 260 5.59 -2.80 -16.27
CA LEU A 260 5.54 -1.53 -15.53
C LEU A 260 6.83 -0.72 -15.66
N ASP A 261 7.97 -1.38 -15.73
CA ASP A 261 9.26 -0.70 -15.77
C ASP A 261 9.41 0.20 -17.03
N PRO A 262 9.10 -0.26 -18.26
CA PRO A 262 9.09 0.60 -19.43
C PRO A 262 8.14 1.81 -19.30
N LEU A 263 6.95 1.61 -18.71
CA LEU A 263 6.01 2.70 -18.48
C LEU A 263 6.57 3.74 -17.51
N SER A 264 7.26 3.32 -16.46
CA SER A 264 7.93 4.21 -15.52
C SER A 264 9.03 5.03 -16.17
N LEU A 265 9.86 4.41 -17.03
CA LEU A 265 10.92 5.10 -17.78
C LEU A 265 10.35 6.16 -18.74
N ILE A 266 9.32 5.81 -19.48
CA ILE A 266 8.62 6.74 -20.38
C ILE A 266 8.02 7.91 -19.56
N GLN A 267 7.37 7.62 -18.44
CA GLN A 267 6.76 8.64 -17.58
C GLN A 267 7.80 9.63 -17.06
N VAL A 268 8.93 9.14 -16.51
CA VAL A 268 10.02 9.99 -16.00
C VAL A 268 10.56 10.89 -17.10
N SER A 269 10.82 10.33 -18.28
CA SER A 269 11.35 11.08 -19.45
C SER A 269 10.40 12.20 -19.87
N LEU A 270 9.11 11.90 -19.98
CA LEU A 270 8.10 12.88 -20.37
C LEU A 270 7.88 13.94 -19.29
N MET A 271 7.87 13.57 -18.01
CA MET A 271 7.79 14.52 -16.88
C MET A 271 9.00 15.47 -16.87
N LYS A 272 10.21 14.95 -17.10
CA LYS A 272 11.43 15.77 -17.23
C LYS A 272 11.33 16.75 -18.38
N LYS A 273 10.84 16.28 -19.54
CA LYS A 273 10.65 17.12 -20.74
C LYS A 273 9.61 18.22 -20.49
N MET A 274 8.47 17.88 -19.88
CA MET A 274 7.39 18.80 -19.57
C MET A 274 7.86 20.01 -18.72
N ARG A 275 8.86 19.83 -17.85
CA ARG A 275 9.42 20.91 -17.05
C ARG A 275 10.30 21.89 -17.83
N LYS A 276 10.83 21.47 -18.97
CA LYS A 276 11.73 22.27 -19.80
C LYS A 276 11.02 22.97 -20.94
N LYS A 277 9.97 22.36 -21.47
CA LYS A 277 9.18 22.86 -22.59
C LYS A 277 7.79 22.21 -22.63
N GLU A 278 6.88 22.82 -23.36
CA GLU A 278 5.60 22.22 -23.64
C GLU A 278 5.75 20.88 -24.38
N LEU A 279 4.93 19.90 -23.96
CA LEU A 279 4.82 18.63 -24.66
C LEU A 279 3.93 18.80 -25.90
N SER A 280 4.26 18.09 -26.98
CA SER A 280 3.33 17.93 -28.09
C SER A 280 2.06 17.20 -27.63
N HIS A 281 0.98 17.30 -28.39
CA HIS A 281 -0.28 16.60 -28.09
C HIS A 281 -0.05 15.08 -27.94
N PHE A 282 0.78 14.48 -28.79
CA PHE A 282 1.12 13.05 -28.71
C PHE A 282 1.87 12.71 -27.42
N GLU A 283 2.86 13.51 -27.03
CA GLU A 283 3.65 13.30 -25.80
C GLU A 283 2.79 13.48 -24.53
N ASN A 284 1.90 14.45 -24.53
CA ASN A 284 0.98 14.65 -23.43
C ASN A 284 0.04 13.43 -23.27
N ASN A 285 -0.53 12.93 -24.36
CA ASN A 285 -1.34 11.72 -24.34
C ASN A 285 -0.54 10.49 -23.86
N ALA A 286 0.70 10.33 -24.32
CA ALA A 286 1.57 9.25 -23.87
C ALA A 286 1.86 9.34 -22.35
N LEU A 287 2.06 10.55 -21.81
CA LEU A 287 2.23 10.76 -20.37
C LEU A 287 0.96 10.35 -19.60
N LEU A 288 -0.22 10.78 -20.03
CA LEU A 288 -1.48 10.41 -19.40
C LEU A 288 -1.75 8.90 -19.48
N LEU A 289 -1.44 8.27 -20.61
CA LEU A 289 -1.54 6.82 -20.78
C LEU A 289 -0.57 6.06 -19.86
N SER A 290 0.65 6.58 -19.65
CA SER A 290 1.61 5.97 -18.71
C SER A 290 1.10 6.00 -17.27
N ILE A 291 0.45 7.09 -16.84
CA ILE A 291 -0.18 7.21 -15.52
C ILE A 291 -1.28 6.16 -15.36
N ASN A 292 -2.18 6.04 -16.34
CA ASN A 292 -3.25 5.05 -16.31
C ASN A 292 -2.70 3.61 -16.35
N GLY A 293 -1.68 3.35 -17.17
CA GLY A 293 -1.04 2.04 -17.27
C GLY A 293 -0.38 1.59 -15.98
N LEU A 294 0.35 2.49 -15.30
CA LEU A 294 0.94 2.21 -13.98
C LEU A 294 -0.14 1.99 -12.92
N ALA A 295 -1.20 2.80 -12.91
CA ALA A 295 -2.32 2.65 -11.98
C ALA A 295 -3.02 1.30 -12.14
N ALA A 296 -3.37 0.93 -13.37
CA ALA A 296 -4.00 -0.35 -13.67
C ALA A 296 -3.08 -1.53 -13.32
N GLY A 297 -1.80 -1.46 -13.71
CA GLY A 297 -0.83 -2.51 -13.44
C GLY A 297 -0.57 -2.71 -11.94
N LEU A 298 -0.55 -1.67 -11.13
CA LEU A 298 -0.41 -1.75 -9.67
C LEU A 298 -1.73 -2.04 -8.95
N ARG A 299 -2.86 -2.08 -9.67
CA ARG A 299 -4.21 -2.16 -9.11
C ARG A 299 -4.46 -1.06 -8.06
N ASN A 300 -4.10 0.15 -8.44
CA ASN A 300 -4.26 1.35 -7.61
C ASN A 300 -4.95 2.44 -8.44
N THR A 301 -6.20 2.22 -8.74
CA THR A 301 -7.02 3.08 -9.59
C THR A 301 -7.93 4.04 -8.80
N GLY A 302 -7.79 4.06 -7.49
CA GLY A 302 -8.50 5.00 -6.62
C GLY A 302 -9.25 4.38 -5.48
#